data_434956b22a15e621fdf63947a3de998e
#
_entry.id   434956b22a15e621fdf63947a3de998e
#
_cell.length_a   1.000
_cell.length_b   1.000
_cell.length_c   1.000
_cell.angle_alpha   90.00
_cell.angle_beta   90.00
_cell.angle_gamma   90.00
#
_symmetry.space_group_name_H-M   'P 1'
#
loop_
_entity.id
_entity.type
_entity.pdbx_description
1 polymer ?
#
loop_
_entity_poly.entity_id
_entity_poly.type
_entity_poly.pdbx_seq_one_letter_code
_entity_poly.pdbx_strand_id
1 'polypeptide(L)'
;IEEGEASKIQGITIIGNENFSYNEITRLMDSGTTMFYDFFSESDIYSGTKLQSDLDTIRNFYLNKGYVRFKILSHQVNLANNNKDIFLTISIDEGEIFEFGDLKLFGNTIIPPQEAKEAVRKIVKPGELFSRAKLEVTKNRLAFLLGDQGYAFPEIIALPIINDETKIVDVEFRVNPGARTMVRRINIKGNENTNDEVYRREIRQFESSLHSNSKIERSKTRLQRLKYVENVEIKKIKVFNSEDQVDLVFNIKERASGEFKVGAGWSDTNGTLFNIKVQQDNFLGTGNNIVLDAAQSKVTQKLTLYYTDPYYTPDGISKSNNLVYAQTDVSSLSTATYVADTFGGGVFYTTPISETDSFGLGYDILYTSYTTTVASPIIVTHHVDKWGSTSFGAELKATYIHDTRDRTVFARTGVLNSYNAN
;
A
#
# COMPACT_ATOMS: atom_id res chain seq x y z
N ILE A 1 -21.94 -9.81 38.62
CA ILE A 1 -21.44 -11.00 37.89
C ILE A 1 -19.95 -11.01 38.21
N GLU A 2 -19.52 -11.97 39.03
CA GLU A 2 -18.08 -12.22 39.20
C GLU A 2 -17.61 -12.94 37.93
N GLU A 3 -16.74 -12.30 37.14
CA GLU A 3 -16.06 -12.95 36.03
C GLU A 3 -15.04 -13.93 36.65
N GLY A 4 -15.22 -15.23 36.36
CA GLY A 4 -14.27 -16.26 36.76
C GLY A 4 -12.94 -16.10 36.01
N GLU A 5 -11.86 -16.66 36.54
CA GLU A 5 -10.57 -16.71 35.86
C GLU A 5 -10.71 -17.44 34.51
N ALA A 6 -10.08 -16.89 33.44
CA ALA A 6 -10.12 -17.49 32.13
C ALA A 6 -9.42 -18.85 32.11
N SER A 7 -10.07 -19.87 31.55
CA SER A 7 -9.52 -21.22 31.44
C SER A 7 -8.41 -21.25 30.36
N LYS A 8 -7.32 -21.96 30.63
CA LYS A 8 -6.11 -22.03 29.79
C LYS A 8 -5.96 -23.37 29.09
N ILE A 9 -5.54 -23.33 27.83
CA ILE A 9 -5.27 -24.52 27.04
C ILE A 9 -3.89 -25.09 27.41
N GLN A 10 -3.89 -26.24 28.08
CA GLN A 10 -2.68 -26.95 28.50
C GLN A 10 -2.21 -27.98 27.47
N GLY A 11 -3.11 -28.49 26.66
CA GLY A 11 -2.76 -29.48 25.65
C GLY A 11 -3.74 -29.49 24.48
N ILE A 12 -3.20 -29.68 23.29
CA ILE A 12 -3.93 -29.92 22.06
C ILE A 12 -3.52 -31.28 21.56
N THR A 13 -4.48 -32.13 21.20
CA THR A 13 -4.24 -33.44 20.60
C THR A 13 -4.95 -33.50 19.26
N ILE A 14 -4.25 -33.93 18.23
CA ILE A 14 -4.83 -34.13 16.89
C ILE A 14 -4.72 -35.64 16.59
N ILE A 15 -5.82 -36.24 16.19
CA ILE A 15 -5.93 -37.68 15.89
C ILE A 15 -6.34 -37.85 14.43
N GLY A 16 -5.66 -38.72 13.68
CA GLY A 16 -5.94 -39.00 12.28
C GLY A 16 -5.13 -38.16 11.29
N ASN A 17 -4.11 -37.44 11.76
CA ASN A 17 -3.16 -36.72 10.94
C ASN A 17 -2.06 -37.66 10.45
N GLU A 18 -2.16 -38.15 9.21
CA GLU A 18 -1.20 -39.09 8.59
C GLU A 18 -0.16 -38.38 7.72
N ASN A 19 -0.58 -37.38 6.96
CA ASN A 19 0.25 -36.70 5.95
C ASN A 19 0.92 -35.41 6.47
N PHE A 20 0.38 -34.79 7.50
CA PHE A 20 0.94 -33.57 8.10
C PHE A 20 1.25 -33.77 9.57
N SER A 21 2.40 -33.26 9.99
CA SER A 21 2.83 -33.38 11.37
C SER A 21 1.96 -32.54 12.32
N TYR A 22 1.89 -32.99 13.57
CA TYR A 22 1.23 -32.24 14.64
C TYR A 22 1.66 -30.76 14.67
N ASN A 23 2.96 -30.50 14.55
CA ASN A 23 3.50 -29.15 14.59
C ASN A 23 3.09 -28.27 13.40
N GLU A 24 2.88 -28.87 12.22
CA GLU A 24 2.41 -28.14 11.05
C GLU A 24 0.97 -27.70 11.22
N ILE A 25 0.11 -28.56 11.77
CA ILE A 25 -1.30 -28.25 11.96
C ILE A 25 -1.50 -27.25 13.11
N THR A 26 -0.83 -27.45 14.25
CA THR A 26 -0.96 -26.56 15.42
C THR A 26 -0.44 -25.15 15.17
N ARG A 27 0.57 -24.98 14.29
CA ARG A 27 1.03 -23.63 13.86
C ARG A 27 0.02 -22.83 13.07
N LEU A 28 -1.01 -23.48 12.53
CA LEU A 28 -2.09 -22.79 11.81
C LEU A 28 -3.16 -22.24 12.75
N MET A 29 -3.18 -22.72 13.99
CA MET A 29 -4.17 -22.36 14.99
C MET A 29 -3.76 -21.05 15.69
N ASP A 30 -4.74 -20.21 15.97
CA ASP A 30 -4.59 -19.07 16.85
C ASP A 30 -4.60 -19.50 18.35
N SER A 31 -5.24 -20.64 18.62
CA SER A 31 -5.21 -21.28 19.93
C SER A 31 -3.89 -22.02 20.11
N GLY A 32 -3.13 -21.68 21.15
CA GLY A 32 -1.85 -22.30 21.50
C GLY A 32 -1.86 -22.87 22.92
N THR A 33 -0.88 -23.74 23.21
CA THR A 33 -0.61 -24.18 24.58
C THR A 33 0.25 -23.15 25.30
N THR A 34 0.09 -23.02 26.62
CA THR A 34 0.91 -22.14 27.46
C THR A 34 2.40 -22.49 27.30
N MET A 35 3.19 -21.57 26.72
CA MET A 35 4.64 -21.69 26.65
C MET A 35 5.30 -20.80 27.70
N PHE A 36 6.45 -21.23 28.22
CA PHE A 36 7.17 -20.57 29.33
C PHE A 36 7.59 -19.12 29.05
N TYR A 37 7.53 -18.65 27.78
CA TYR A 37 7.91 -17.28 27.37
C TYR A 37 6.72 -16.41 26.96
N ASP A 38 5.48 -16.89 26.99
CA ASP A 38 4.30 -16.16 26.51
C ASP A 38 3.68 -15.26 27.59
N PHE A 39 4.51 -14.38 28.18
CA PHE A 39 4.02 -13.38 29.14
C PHE A 39 3.08 -12.32 28.55
N PHE A 40 2.98 -12.21 27.22
CA PHE A 40 2.21 -11.19 26.52
C PHE A 40 1.24 -11.74 25.46
N SER A 41 1.10 -13.05 25.34
CA SER A 41 0.22 -13.70 24.36
C SER A 41 -1.01 -14.24 25.08
N GLU A 42 -2.20 -13.94 24.55
CA GLU A 42 -3.48 -14.53 24.99
C GLU A 42 -3.83 -15.78 24.17
N SER A 43 -2.87 -16.42 23.52
CA SER A 43 -3.09 -17.60 22.69
C SER A 43 -3.53 -18.82 23.49
N ASP A 44 -3.14 -18.90 24.75
CA ASP A 44 -3.48 -19.97 25.68
C ASP A 44 -4.87 -19.84 26.32
N ILE A 45 -5.54 -18.69 26.16
CA ILE A 45 -6.90 -18.49 26.69
C ILE A 45 -7.91 -19.17 25.75
N TYR A 46 -8.70 -20.07 26.33
CA TYR A 46 -9.75 -20.76 25.59
C TYR A 46 -10.90 -19.81 25.21
N SER A 47 -11.31 -19.87 23.95
CA SER A 47 -12.51 -19.23 23.42
C SER A 47 -13.19 -20.14 22.40
N GLY A 48 -14.47 -20.39 22.55
CA GLY A 48 -15.24 -21.19 21.59
C GLY A 48 -15.25 -20.59 20.17
N THR A 49 -15.23 -19.26 20.06
CA THR A 49 -15.14 -18.55 18.76
C THR A 49 -13.75 -18.77 18.12
N LYS A 50 -12.69 -18.73 18.93
CA LYS A 50 -11.32 -18.97 18.46
C LYS A 50 -11.17 -20.42 18.00
N LEU A 51 -11.66 -21.39 18.78
CA LEU A 51 -11.65 -22.80 18.38
C LEU A 51 -12.38 -23.03 17.05
N GLN A 52 -13.56 -22.43 16.86
CA GLN A 52 -14.28 -22.55 15.58
C GLN A 52 -13.49 -21.98 14.41
N SER A 53 -12.83 -20.84 14.60
CA SER A 53 -11.91 -20.25 13.59
C SER A 53 -10.74 -21.16 13.27
N ASP A 54 -10.15 -21.80 14.29
CA ASP A 54 -9.06 -22.75 14.14
C ASP A 54 -9.48 -23.99 13.35
N LEU A 55 -10.65 -24.55 13.67
CA LEU A 55 -11.20 -25.70 12.92
C LEU A 55 -11.45 -25.34 11.44
N ASP A 56 -11.94 -24.14 11.16
CA ASP A 56 -12.11 -23.65 9.79
C ASP A 56 -10.76 -23.42 9.09
N THR A 57 -9.75 -22.97 9.83
CA THR A 57 -8.38 -22.79 9.31
C THR A 57 -7.77 -24.13 8.94
N ILE A 58 -7.87 -25.14 9.81
CA ILE A 58 -7.42 -26.52 9.54
C ILE A 58 -8.14 -27.07 8.29
N ARG A 59 -9.47 -26.93 8.23
CA ARG A 59 -10.25 -27.37 7.06
C ARG A 59 -9.78 -26.70 5.78
N ASN A 60 -9.59 -25.40 5.80
CA ASN A 60 -9.11 -24.65 4.63
C ASN A 60 -7.69 -25.05 4.22
N PHE A 61 -6.81 -25.34 5.18
CA PHE A 61 -5.46 -25.84 4.90
C PHE A 61 -5.52 -27.15 4.12
N TYR A 62 -6.28 -28.16 4.58
CA TYR A 62 -6.41 -29.43 3.89
C TYR A 62 -7.06 -29.28 2.50
N LEU A 63 -8.14 -28.49 2.39
CA LEU A 63 -8.78 -28.20 1.11
C LEU A 63 -7.84 -27.47 0.13
N ASN A 64 -6.89 -26.69 0.62
CA ASN A 64 -5.90 -26.02 -0.22
C ASN A 64 -4.72 -26.92 -0.61
N LYS A 65 -4.57 -28.07 0.02
CA LYS A 65 -3.57 -29.10 -0.26
C LYS A 65 -4.10 -30.28 -1.09
N GLY A 66 -5.35 -30.17 -1.56
CA GLY A 66 -5.96 -31.20 -2.41
C GLY A 66 -6.88 -32.19 -1.70
N TYR A 67 -6.99 -32.13 -0.39
CA TYR A 67 -7.82 -33.05 0.38
C TYR A 67 -9.30 -32.64 0.39
N VAL A 68 -9.98 -32.85 -0.73
CA VAL A 68 -11.37 -32.39 -0.94
C VAL A 68 -12.37 -33.08 -0.02
N ARG A 69 -12.08 -34.31 0.37
CA ARG A 69 -12.92 -35.12 1.27
C ARG A 69 -12.57 -34.97 2.76
N PHE A 70 -11.66 -34.05 3.10
CA PHE A 70 -11.28 -33.78 4.49
C PHE A 70 -12.49 -33.52 5.39
N LYS A 71 -12.51 -34.17 6.54
CA LYS A 71 -13.55 -34.05 7.55
C LYS A 71 -12.96 -33.91 8.94
N ILE A 72 -13.56 -33.05 9.73
CA ILE A 72 -13.38 -33.06 11.19
C ILE A 72 -14.45 -33.97 11.75
N LEU A 73 -14.03 -35.13 12.28
CA LEU A 73 -14.92 -36.15 12.81
C LEU A 73 -15.53 -35.73 14.13
N SER A 74 -14.69 -35.18 15.01
CA SER A 74 -15.12 -34.65 16.30
C SER A 74 -14.12 -33.64 16.84
N HIS A 75 -14.58 -32.77 17.72
CA HIS A 75 -13.72 -31.95 18.58
C HIS A 75 -14.26 -32.03 20.02
N GLN A 76 -13.39 -32.23 20.98
CA GLN A 76 -13.72 -32.34 22.38
C GLN A 76 -12.94 -31.33 23.19
N VAL A 77 -13.60 -30.70 24.13
CA VAL A 77 -13.03 -29.73 25.06
C VAL A 77 -13.17 -30.34 26.46
N ASN A 78 -12.09 -30.78 27.04
CA ASN A 78 -12.09 -31.42 28.34
C ASN A 78 -11.52 -30.45 29.38
N LEU A 79 -12.34 -30.13 30.39
CA LEU A 79 -11.93 -29.32 31.53
C LEU A 79 -11.32 -30.24 32.59
N ALA A 80 -10.12 -29.91 33.09
CA ALA A 80 -9.49 -30.64 34.19
C ALA A 80 -10.22 -30.42 35.52
N ASN A 81 -9.93 -31.27 36.51
CA ASN A 81 -10.55 -31.21 37.84
C ASN A 81 -10.30 -29.89 38.58
N ASN A 82 -9.29 -29.12 38.18
CA ASN A 82 -8.98 -27.81 38.75
C ASN A 82 -9.84 -26.67 38.23
N ASN A 83 -10.73 -26.94 37.27
CA ASN A 83 -11.59 -25.97 36.57
C ASN A 83 -10.86 -24.80 35.88
N LYS A 84 -9.56 -24.94 35.64
CA LYS A 84 -8.72 -23.91 34.99
C LYS A 84 -8.04 -24.40 33.73
N ASP A 85 -7.67 -25.68 33.69
CA ASP A 85 -6.93 -26.27 32.58
C ASP A 85 -7.86 -26.96 31.57
N ILE A 86 -7.65 -26.66 30.30
CA ILE A 86 -8.42 -27.23 29.18
C ILE A 86 -7.50 -28.08 28.29
N PHE A 87 -8.01 -29.23 27.87
CA PHE A 87 -7.42 -30.10 26.88
C PHE A 87 -8.34 -30.21 25.67
N LEU A 88 -7.77 -29.87 24.50
CA LEU A 88 -8.49 -29.95 23.22
C LEU A 88 -8.11 -31.24 22.53
N THR A 89 -9.09 -32.01 22.05
CA THR A 89 -8.86 -33.17 21.20
C THR A 89 -9.66 -33.00 19.90
N ILE A 90 -8.95 -32.99 18.76
CA ILE A 90 -9.53 -32.83 17.43
C ILE A 90 -9.25 -34.12 16.66
N SER A 91 -10.32 -34.81 16.25
CA SER A 91 -10.23 -36.02 15.41
C SER A 91 -10.59 -35.63 13.97
N ILE A 92 -9.69 -36.00 13.05
CA ILE A 92 -9.81 -35.68 11.63
C ILE A 92 -9.75 -36.96 10.77
N ASP A 93 -10.29 -36.85 9.57
CA ASP A 93 -10.13 -37.78 8.46
C ASP A 93 -9.60 -36.94 7.30
N GLU A 94 -8.35 -37.18 6.91
CA GLU A 94 -7.69 -36.39 5.85
C GLU A 94 -8.29 -36.72 4.47
N GLY A 95 -8.68 -37.97 4.24
CA GLY A 95 -9.11 -38.43 2.95
C GLY A 95 -7.94 -38.52 1.94
N GLU A 96 -8.27 -38.51 0.66
CA GLU A 96 -7.31 -38.63 -0.43
C GLU A 96 -7.09 -37.29 -1.15
N ILE A 97 -5.97 -37.22 -1.89
CA ILE A 97 -5.57 -36.03 -2.67
C ILE A 97 -6.30 -36.02 -4.01
N PHE A 98 -6.78 -34.87 -4.42
CA PHE A 98 -7.46 -34.62 -5.69
C PHE A 98 -6.75 -33.55 -6.49
N GLU A 99 -6.87 -33.63 -7.82
CA GLU A 99 -6.35 -32.64 -8.76
C GLU A 99 -7.49 -31.91 -9.48
N PHE A 100 -7.19 -30.73 -10.02
CA PHE A 100 -8.12 -30.05 -10.90
C PHE A 100 -8.26 -30.73 -12.24
N GLY A 101 -9.51 -30.98 -12.65
CA GLY A 101 -9.87 -31.42 -14.00
C GLY A 101 -10.27 -30.28 -14.92
N ASP A 102 -11.34 -30.48 -15.66
CA ASP A 102 -11.88 -29.47 -16.57
C ASP A 102 -12.52 -28.28 -15.84
N LEU A 103 -12.26 -27.09 -16.36
CA LEU A 103 -12.82 -25.84 -15.86
C LEU A 103 -13.79 -25.29 -16.91
N LYS A 104 -15.09 -25.31 -16.61
CA LYS A 104 -16.17 -24.92 -17.52
C LYS A 104 -16.87 -23.67 -17.02
N LEU A 105 -17.21 -22.77 -17.95
CA LEU A 105 -17.99 -21.57 -17.67
C LEU A 105 -19.38 -21.73 -18.27
N PHE A 106 -20.39 -21.51 -17.45
CA PHE A 106 -21.81 -21.57 -17.82
C PHE A 106 -22.52 -20.26 -17.48
N GLY A 107 -23.57 -19.97 -18.22
CA GLY A 107 -24.40 -18.79 -18.01
C GLY A 107 -24.09 -17.65 -18.98
N ASN A 108 -24.53 -16.45 -18.66
CA ASN A 108 -24.33 -15.28 -19.52
C ASN A 108 -22.93 -14.68 -19.29
N THR A 109 -21.94 -15.27 -19.95
CA THR A 109 -20.56 -14.77 -19.92
C THR A 109 -20.40 -13.65 -20.93
N ILE A 110 -20.61 -12.42 -20.49
CA ILE A 110 -20.41 -11.21 -21.31
C ILE A 110 -18.93 -11.00 -21.65
N ILE A 111 -18.04 -11.55 -20.85
CA ILE A 111 -16.61 -11.58 -21.09
C ILE A 111 -16.32 -12.47 -22.31
N PRO A 112 -15.48 -12.03 -23.26
CA PRO A 112 -15.07 -12.88 -24.38
C PRO A 112 -14.56 -14.23 -23.87
N PRO A 113 -15.00 -15.36 -24.46
CA PRO A 113 -14.68 -16.70 -23.96
C PRO A 113 -13.17 -16.97 -23.83
N GLN A 114 -12.37 -16.37 -24.70
CA GLN A 114 -10.91 -16.51 -24.65
C GLN A 114 -10.32 -15.79 -23.44
N GLU A 115 -10.75 -14.55 -23.19
CA GLU A 115 -10.31 -13.74 -22.05
C GLU A 115 -10.69 -14.42 -20.71
N ALA A 116 -11.92 -14.92 -20.63
CA ALA A 116 -12.38 -15.65 -19.46
C ALA A 116 -11.56 -16.93 -19.22
N LYS A 117 -11.28 -17.72 -20.28
CA LYS A 117 -10.43 -18.91 -20.21
C LYS A 117 -8.99 -18.58 -19.77
N GLU A 118 -8.41 -17.52 -20.33
CA GLU A 118 -7.07 -17.07 -19.93
C GLU A 118 -7.02 -16.61 -18.48
N ALA A 119 -8.03 -15.86 -18.03
CA ALA A 119 -8.14 -15.40 -16.65
C ALA A 119 -8.18 -16.58 -15.67
N VAL A 120 -8.95 -17.63 -16.00
CA VAL A 120 -9.04 -18.86 -15.22
C VAL A 120 -7.72 -19.65 -15.27
N ARG A 121 -7.15 -19.88 -16.45
CA ARG A 121 -5.92 -20.66 -16.63
C ARG A 121 -4.67 -20.03 -16.02
N LYS A 122 -4.65 -18.72 -15.83
CA LYS A 122 -3.55 -18.04 -15.09
C LYS A 122 -3.52 -18.38 -13.60
N ILE A 123 -4.66 -18.84 -13.04
CA ILE A 123 -4.80 -19.12 -11.61
C ILE A 123 -4.85 -20.64 -11.36
N VAL A 124 -5.59 -21.36 -12.20
CA VAL A 124 -5.82 -22.80 -12.06
C VAL A 124 -5.51 -23.50 -13.38
N LYS A 125 -4.72 -24.58 -13.32
CA LYS A 125 -4.43 -25.44 -14.47
C LYS A 125 -4.93 -26.86 -14.21
N PRO A 126 -5.50 -27.55 -15.21
CA PRO A 126 -5.79 -28.96 -15.09
C PRO A 126 -4.54 -29.77 -14.70
N GLY A 127 -4.70 -30.77 -13.82
CA GLY A 127 -3.60 -31.58 -13.28
C GLY A 127 -2.82 -30.94 -12.12
N GLU A 128 -3.15 -29.72 -11.70
CA GLU A 128 -2.62 -29.16 -10.44
C GLU A 128 -3.43 -29.66 -9.25
N LEU A 129 -2.79 -29.71 -8.07
CA LEU A 129 -3.49 -30.03 -6.82
C LEU A 129 -4.68 -29.09 -6.60
N PHE A 130 -5.81 -29.68 -6.23
CA PHE A 130 -7.02 -28.92 -5.90
C PHE A 130 -6.71 -27.91 -4.77
N SER A 131 -7.25 -26.71 -4.90
CA SER A 131 -7.14 -25.67 -3.88
C SER A 131 -8.39 -24.82 -3.85
N ARG A 132 -9.08 -24.80 -2.70
CA ARG A 132 -10.24 -23.95 -2.48
C ARG A 132 -9.91 -22.46 -2.64
N ALA A 133 -8.73 -22.04 -2.15
CA ALA A 133 -8.28 -20.66 -2.30
C ALA A 133 -8.13 -20.27 -3.78
N LYS A 134 -7.60 -21.14 -4.64
CA LYS A 134 -7.52 -20.89 -6.08
C LYS A 134 -8.89 -20.72 -6.72
N LEU A 135 -9.92 -21.47 -6.29
CA LEU A 135 -11.29 -21.29 -6.77
C LEU A 135 -11.85 -19.91 -6.39
N GLU A 136 -11.66 -19.51 -5.14
CA GLU A 136 -12.12 -18.18 -4.68
C GLU A 136 -11.39 -17.05 -5.42
N VAL A 137 -10.08 -17.17 -5.63
CA VAL A 137 -9.32 -16.19 -6.43
C VAL A 137 -9.84 -16.16 -7.88
N THR A 138 -10.19 -17.30 -8.46
CA THR A 138 -10.76 -17.39 -9.81
C THR A 138 -12.13 -16.71 -9.89
N LYS A 139 -13.03 -16.99 -8.95
CA LYS A 139 -14.31 -16.31 -8.83
C LYS A 139 -14.14 -14.79 -8.76
N ASN A 140 -13.27 -14.34 -7.86
CA ASN A 140 -13.00 -12.90 -7.67
C ASN A 140 -12.41 -12.27 -8.94
N ARG A 141 -11.57 -12.98 -9.68
CA ARG A 141 -11.04 -12.51 -10.96
C ARG A 141 -12.11 -12.37 -12.03
N LEU A 142 -13.00 -13.36 -12.15
CA LEU A 142 -14.14 -13.29 -13.07
C LEU A 142 -15.10 -12.15 -12.69
N ALA A 143 -15.41 -12.01 -11.40
CA ALA A 143 -16.22 -10.91 -10.89
C ALA A 143 -15.58 -9.54 -11.16
N PHE A 144 -14.24 -9.46 -11.05
CA PHE A 144 -13.50 -8.25 -11.36
C PHE A 144 -13.65 -7.86 -12.83
N LEU A 145 -13.49 -8.82 -13.76
CA LEU A 145 -13.64 -8.59 -15.19
C LEU A 145 -15.06 -8.14 -15.57
N LEU A 146 -16.09 -8.78 -14.98
CA LEU A 146 -17.48 -8.36 -15.16
C LEU A 146 -17.71 -6.95 -14.63
N GLY A 147 -17.12 -6.61 -13.50
CA GLY A 147 -17.18 -5.26 -12.93
C GLY A 147 -16.58 -4.19 -13.85
N ASP A 148 -15.56 -4.53 -14.63
CA ASP A 148 -15.01 -3.61 -15.63
C ASP A 148 -15.93 -3.39 -16.82
N GLN A 149 -16.84 -4.33 -17.09
CA GLN A 149 -17.88 -4.21 -18.11
C GLN A 149 -19.17 -3.51 -17.60
N GLY A 150 -19.15 -3.05 -16.35
CA GLY A 150 -20.27 -2.32 -15.74
C GLY A 150 -21.14 -3.15 -14.77
N TYR A 151 -20.81 -4.40 -14.49
CA TYR A 151 -21.60 -5.25 -13.61
C TYR A 151 -21.05 -5.18 -12.17
N ALA A 152 -21.63 -4.30 -11.35
CA ALA A 152 -21.10 -4.02 -10.01
C ALA A 152 -21.30 -5.18 -9.02
N PHE A 153 -22.31 -6.04 -9.22
CA PHE A 153 -22.73 -7.10 -8.32
C PHE A 153 -22.93 -8.46 -9.03
N PRO A 154 -21.91 -8.96 -9.75
CA PRO A 154 -22.02 -10.26 -10.40
C PRO A 154 -22.05 -11.38 -9.36
N GLU A 155 -22.88 -12.39 -9.58
CA GLU A 155 -22.88 -13.62 -8.81
C GLU A 155 -22.14 -14.71 -9.58
N ILE A 156 -21.13 -15.31 -8.97
CA ILE A 156 -20.39 -16.39 -9.55
C ILE A 156 -20.35 -17.54 -8.55
N ILE A 157 -20.95 -18.67 -8.94
CA ILE A 157 -20.97 -19.89 -8.14
C ILE A 157 -20.00 -20.87 -8.77
N ALA A 158 -19.01 -21.32 -8.00
CA ALA A 158 -18.13 -22.41 -8.41
C ALA A 158 -18.67 -23.71 -7.83
N LEU A 159 -19.04 -24.64 -8.70
CA LEU A 159 -19.56 -25.96 -8.35
C LEU A 159 -18.47 -27.02 -8.65
N PRO A 160 -17.78 -27.55 -7.62
CA PRO A 160 -16.85 -28.65 -7.81
C PRO A 160 -17.63 -29.97 -8.02
N ILE A 161 -17.29 -30.71 -9.07
CA ILE A 161 -17.77 -32.04 -9.38
C ILE A 161 -16.65 -33.00 -9.10
N ILE A 162 -16.79 -33.78 -8.03
CA ILE A 162 -15.73 -34.64 -7.51
C ILE A 162 -15.91 -36.05 -8.11
N ASN A 163 -14.89 -36.54 -8.77
CA ASN A 163 -14.80 -37.95 -9.22
C ASN A 163 -13.85 -38.69 -8.29
N ASP A 164 -14.44 -39.57 -7.46
CA ASP A 164 -13.67 -40.34 -6.46
C ASP A 164 -12.83 -41.47 -7.08
N GLU A 165 -13.18 -41.94 -8.29
CA GLU A 165 -12.42 -43.00 -8.97
C GLU A 165 -11.13 -42.47 -9.61
N THR A 166 -11.22 -41.32 -10.30
CA THR A 166 -10.10 -40.69 -11.00
C THR A 166 -9.32 -39.71 -10.14
N LYS A 167 -9.83 -39.34 -8.92
CA LYS A 167 -9.28 -38.31 -8.04
C LYS A 167 -9.19 -36.93 -8.69
N ILE A 168 -10.13 -36.65 -9.59
CA ILE A 168 -10.21 -35.41 -10.35
C ILE A 168 -11.43 -34.59 -9.87
N VAL A 169 -11.25 -33.28 -9.79
CA VAL A 169 -12.31 -32.31 -9.49
C VAL A 169 -12.53 -31.41 -10.68
N ASP A 170 -13.57 -31.64 -11.44
CA ASP A 170 -14.05 -30.69 -12.44
C ASP A 170 -14.76 -29.52 -11.77
N VAL A 171 -14.65 -28.33 -12.33
CA VAL A 171 -15.31 -27.16 -11.77
C VAL A 171 -16.19 -26.45 -12.80
N GLU A 172 -17.46 -26.28 -12.46
CA GLU A 172 -18.39 -25.46 -13.22
C GLU A 172 -18.53 -24.09 -12.57
N PHE A 173 -18.15 -23.04 -13.26
CA PHE A 173 -18.42 -21.65 -12.86
C PHE A 173 -19.73 -21.20 -13.50
N ARG A 174 -20.75 -21.02 -12.70
CA ARG A 174 -22.05 -20.46 -13.11
C ARG A 174 -22.02 -18.95 -12.90
N VAL A 175 -22.13 -18.20 -14.00
CA VAL A 175 -21.99 -16.75 -14.03
C VAL A 175 -23.34 -16.12 -14.25
N ASN A 176 -23.77 -15.28 -13.29
CA ASN A 176 -24.91 -14.38 -13.43
C ASN A 176 -24.38 -12.94 -13.25
N PRO A 177 -24.23 -12.16 -14.33
CA PRO A 177 -23.69 -10.80 -14.26
C PRO A 177 -24.61 -9.82 -13.52
N GLY A 178 -25.92 -10.09 -13.45
CA GLY A 178 -26.90 -9.15 -12.94
C GLY A 178 -27.17 -7.98 -13.88
N ALA A 179 -27.63 -6.84 -13.36
CA ALA A 179 -27.86 -5.64 -14.11
C ALA A 179 -26.59 -4.84 -14.35
N ARG A 180 -26.50 -4.18 -15.51
CA ARG A 180 -25.41 -3.24 -15.82
C ARG A 180 -25.63 -1.96 -15.04
N THR A 181 -24.62 -1.52 -14.29
CA THR A 181 -24.77 -0.55 -13.21
C THR A 181 -23.99 0.73 -13.50
N MET A 182 -24.62 1.87 -13.29
CA MET A 182 -23.98 3.19 -13.30
C MET A 182 -23.69 3.67 -11.88
N VAL A 183 -22.58 4.36 -11.71
CA VAL A 183 -22.24 5.00 -10.42
C VAL A 183 -23.09 6.25 -10.28
N ARG A 184 -23.99 6.28 -9.32
CA ARG A 184 -24.87 7.42 -9.05
C ARG A 184 -24.14 8.51 -8.28
N ARG A 185 -23.54 8.17 -7.15
CA ARG A 185 -22.83 9.10 -6.27
C ARG A 185 -21.55 8.49 -5.72
N ILE A 186 -20.57 9.38 -5.46
CA ILE A 186 -19.34 9.06 -4.78
C ILE A 186 -19.28 9.88 -3.50
N ASN A 187 -19.38 9.18 -2.37
CA ASN A 187 -19.31 9.77 -1.04
C ASN A 187 -17.94 9.51 -0.43
N ILE A 188 -17.30 10.56 0.07
CA ILE A 188 -16.03 10.48 0.79
C ILE A 188 -16.33 10.66 2.28
N LYS A 189 -15.76 9.82 3.14
CA LYS A 189 -15.93 9.85 4.58
C LYS A 189 -14.57 9.70 5.27
N GLY A 190 -14.44 10.32 6.45
CA GLY A 190 -13.22 10.27 7.26
C GLY A 190 -12.17 11.30 6.83
N ASN A 191 -12.57 12.29 6.03
CA ASN A 191 -11.74 13.43 5.61
C ASN A 191 -11.92 14.60 6.62
N GLU A 192 -11.43 14.43 7.85
CA GLU A 192 -11.62 15.43 8.92
C GLU A 192 -10.69 16.63 8.76
N ASN A 193 -9.47 16.41 8.24
CA ASN A 193 -8.43 17.43 8.10
C ASN A 193 -8.15 17.83 6.65
N THR A 194 -8.78 17.17 5.68
CA THR A 194 -8.50 17.39 4.25
C THR A 194 -9.78 17.79 3.52
N ASN A 195 -9.67 18.78 2.64
CA ASN A 195 -10.78 19.21 1.81
C ASN A 195 -11.23 18.06 0.86
N ASP A 196 -12.55 17.91 0.67
CA ASP A 196 -13.14 16.87 -0.19
C ASP A 196 -12.57 16.88 -1.61
N GLU A 197 -12.31 18.06 -2.17
CA GLU A 197 -11.74 18.25 -3.50
C GLU A 197 -10.38 17.56 -3.67
N VAL A 198 -9.55 17.56 -2.62
CA VAL A 198 -8.21 16.94 -2.62
C VAL A 198 -8.30 15.44 -2.86
N TYR A 199 -9.29 14.77 -2.30
CA TYR A 199 -9.52 13.35 -2.55
C TYR A 199 -10.25 13.10 -3.85
N ARG A 200 -11.23 13.94 -4.17
CA ARG A 200 -12.07 13.80 -5.37
C ARG A 200 -11.25 13.87 -6.65
N ARG A 201 -10.22 14.72 -6.73
CA ARG A 201 -9.30 14.82 -7.87
C ARG A 201 -8.43 13.58 -8.10
N GLU A 202 -8.28 12.72 -7.08
CA GLU A 202 -7.57 11.45 -7.20
C GLU A 202 -8.47 10.29 -7.68
N ILE A 203 -9.79 10.47 -7.67
CA ILE A 203 -10.75 9.44 -8.06
C ILE A 203 -10.87 9.39 -9.60
N ARG A 204 -10.69 8.18 -10.15
CA ARG A 204 -10.76 7.91 -11.61
C ARG A 204 -12.09 7.33 -12.05
N GLN A 205 -12.91 6.83 -11.12
CA GLN A 205 -14.31 6.51 -11.37
C GLN A 205 -15.13 7.78 -11.22
N PHE A 206 -15.94 8.11 -12.22
CA PHE A 206 -16.79 9.29 -12.18
C PHE A 206 -18.23 8.94 -11.86
N GLU A 207 -18.95 9.88 -11.26
CA GLU A 207 -20.40 9.84 -11.14
C GLU A 207 -21.04 9.86 -12.52
N SER A 208 -22.24 9.31 -12.65
CA SER A 208 -22.96 9.17 -13.91
C SER A 208 -22.22 8.40 -15.02
N SER A 209 -21.19 7.62 -14.65
CA SER A 209 -20.48 6.74 -15.58
C SER A 209 -20.69 5.28 -15.21
N LEU A 210 -20.43 4.38 -16.16
CA LEU A 210 -20.47 2.95 -15.90
C LEU A 210 -19.48 2.57 -14.80
N HIS A 211 -19.91 1.66 -13.93
CA HIS A 211 -19.06 1.07 -12.93
C HIS A 211 -17.84 0.38 -13.57
N SER A 212 -16.66 0.55 -13.01
CA SER A 212 -15.44 -0.16 -13.41
C SER A 212 -14.57 -0.46 -12.20
N ASN A 213 -14.32 -1.73 -11.95
CA ASN A 213 -13.45 -2.18 -10.87
C ASN A 213 -12.03 -1.65 -11.04
N SER A 214 -11.49 -1.64 -12.26
CA SER A 214 -10.16 -1.10 -12.57
C SER A 214 -10.04 0.38 -12.23
N LYS A 215 -11.06 1.19 -12.53
CA LYS A 215 -11.06 2.61 -12.18
C LYS A 215 -11.16 2.82 -10.68
N ILE A 216 -11.95 2.00 -9.98
CA ILE A 216 -12.11 2.05 -8.52
C ILE A 216 -10.80 1.65 -7.83
N GLU A 217 -10.15 0.55 -8.24
CA GLU A 217 -8.86 0.13 -7.67
C GLU A 217 -7.75 1.15 -7.98
N ARG A 218 -7.75 1.75 -9.16
CA ARG A 218 -6.84 2.84 -9.49
C ARG A 218 -7.06 4.05 -8.58
N SER A 219 -8.32 4.42 -8.33
CA SER A 219 -8.66 5.49 -7.38
C SER A 219 -8.15 5.16 -5.98
N LYS A 220 -8.34 3.92 -5.52
CA LYS A 220 -7.82 3.45 -4.23
C LYS A 220 -6.30 3.58 -4.14
N THR A 221 -5.59 3.11 -5.17
CA THR A 221 -4.12 3.19 -5.22
C THR A 221 -3.63 4.63 -5.18
N ARG A 222 -4.27 5.53 -5.92
CA ARG A 222 -3.92 6.96 -5.94
C ARG A 222 -4.14 7.60 -4.56
N LEU A 223 -5.27 7.36 -3.94
CA LEU A 223 -5.57 7.83 -2.58
C LEU A 223 -4.58 7.28 -1.55
N GLN A 224 -4.20 6.01 -1.64
CA GLN A 224 -3.22 5.38 -0.74
C GLN A 224 -1.78 5.89 -0.94
N ARG A 225 -1.47 6.50 -2.09
CA ARG A 225 -0.17 7.15 -2.33
C ARG A 225 -0.05 8.50 -1.64
N LEU A 226 -1.15 9.12 -1.23
CA LEU A 226 -1.12 10.35 -0.47
C LEU A 226 -0.51 10.09 0.91
N LYS A 227 0.52 10.86 1.27
CA LYS A 227 1.29 10.64 2.49
C LYS A 227 0.46 10.81 3.78
N TYR A 228 -0.62 11.57 3.71
CA TYR A 228 -1.56 11.82 4.79
C TYR A 228 -2.74 10.84 4.84
N VAL A 229 -2.70 9.78 4.04
CA VAL A 229 -3.69 8.69 4.04
C VAL A 229 -3.04 7.42 4.60
N GLU A 230 -3.67 6.84 5.62
CA GLU A 230 -3.25 5.56 6.22
C GLU A 230 -3.87 4.38 5.49
N ASN A 231 -5.19 4.44 5.27
CA ASN A 231 -5.95 3.37 4.62
C ASN A 231 -7.15 3.93 3.86
N VAL A 232 -7.58 3.19 2.84
CA VAL A 232 -8.78 3.47 2.05
C VAL A 232 -9.59 2.19 1.92
N GLU A 233 -10.83 2.22 2.41
CA GLU A 233 -11.81 1.16 2.23
C GLU A 233 -12.92 1.66 1.32
N ILE A 234 -13.28 0.87 0.29
CA ILE A 234 -14.31 1.25 -0.67
C ILE A 234 -15.49 0.29 -0.53
N LYS A 235 -16.68 0.87 -0.28
CA LYS A 235 -17.93 0.12 -0.19
C LYS A 235 -18.84 0.47 -1.36
N LYS A 236 -19.42 -0.57 -1.97
CA LYS A 236 -20.45 -0.46 -3.00
C LYS A 236 -21.80 -0.62 -2.34
N ILE A 237 -22.66 0.36 -2.45
CA ILE A 237 -24.01 0.34 -1.83
C ILE A 237 -25.04 0.32 -2.95
N LYS A 238 -25.88 -0.70 -2.98
CA LYS A 238 -27.03 -0.77 -3.89
C LYS A 238 -27.99 0.39 -3.58
N VAL A 239 -28.47 1.03 -4.64
CA VAL A 239 -29.47 2.09 -4.49
C VAL A 239 -30.83 1.45 -4.32
N PHE A 240 -31.59 1.92 -3.30
CA PHE A 240 -32.94 1.42 -3.06
C PHE A 240 -33.85 1.68 -4.29
N ASN A 241 -34.62 0.68 -4.69
CA ASN A 241 -35.48 0.69 -5.87
C ASN A 241 -34.81 0.94 -7.22
N SER A 242 -33.51 0.65 -7.34
CA SER A 242 -32.79 0.71 -8.62
C SER A 242 -31.85 -0.49 -8.74
N GLU A 243 -31.96 -1.23 -9.85
CA GLU A 243 -31.08 -2.37 -10.13
C GLU A 243 -29.84 -1.95 -10.93
N ASP A 244 -29.89 -0.79 -11.59
CA ASP A 244 -28.88 -0.26 -12.51
C ASP A 244 -28.01 0.86 -11.92
N GLN A 245 -28.12 1.14 -10.61
CA GLN A 245 -27.38 2.18 -9.93
C GLN A 245 -26.64 1.68 -8.67
N VAL A 246 -25.45 2.25 -8.44
CA VAL A 246 -24.63 2.00 -7.27
C VAL A 246 -24.07 3.29 -6.69
N ASP A 247 -24.07 3.43 -5.39
CA ASP A 247 -23.31 4.46 -4.69
C ASP A 247 -21.97 3.89 -4.23
N LEU A 248 -20.90 4.66 -4.39
CA LEU A 248 -19.59 4.33 -3.88
C LEU A 248 -19.30 5.15 -2.64
N VAL A 249 -18.84 4.49 -1.59
CA VAL A 249 -18.37 5.16 -0.37
C VAL A 249 -16.91 4.86 -0.16
N PHE A 250 -16.10 5.91 -0.23
CA PHE A 250 -14.67 5.88 0.08
C PHE A 250 -14.49 6.27 1.54
N ASN A 251 -14.23 5.28 2.39
CA ASN A 251 -13.88 5.51 3.79
C ASN A 251 -12.37 5.70 3.88
N ILE A 252 -11.94 6.92 4.17
CA ILE A 252 -10.53 7.28 4.25
C ILE A 252 -10.15 7.36 5.73
N LYS A 253 -9.05 6.71 6.09
CA LYS A 253 -8.41 6.89 7.38
C LYS A 253 -7.21 7.78 7.18
N GLU A 254 -7.27 9.00 7.73
CA GLU A 254 -6.16 9.95 7.69
C GLU A 254 -5.11 9.62 8.74
N ARG A 255 -3.88 10.06 8.49
CA ARG A 255 -2.78 10.04 9.45
C ARG A 255 -2.14 11.42 9.52
N ALA A 256 -1.37 11.67 10.58
CA ALA A 256 -0.60 12.90 10.72
C ALA A 256 0.30 13.12 9.49
N SER A 257 0.24 14.32 8.94
CA SER A 257 0.94 14.74 7.72
C SER A 257 2.18 15.59 7.99
N GLY A 258 2.45 15.92 9.25
CA GLY A 258 3.63 16.65 9.68
C GLY A 258 4.81 15.72 9.97
N GLU A 259 6.00 16.09 9.53
CA GLU A 259 7.24 15.39 9.82
C GLU A 259 8.28 16.39 10.34
N PHE A 260 8.91 16.06 11.45
CA PHE A 260 10.01 16.80 12.03
C PHE A 260 11.24 15.91 12.14
N LYS A 261 12.33 16.33 11.50
CA LYS A 261 13.60 15.58 11.53
C LYS A 261 14.69 16.47 12.10
N VAL A 262 15.46 15.93 13.03
CA VAL A 262 16.69 16.55 13.53
C VAL A 262 17.83 15.56 13.32
N GLY A 263 18.90 16.05 12.75
CA GLY A 263 20.14 15.31 12.59
C GLY A 263 21.31 16.07 13.20
N ALA A 264 22.21 15.36 13.85
CA ALA A 264 23.49 15.89 14.29
C ALA A 264 24.60 14.93 13.85
N GLY A 265 25.74 15.48 13.45
CA GLY A 265 26.90 14.73 13.02
C GLY A 265 28.18 15.50 13.28
N TRP A 266 29.31 14.85 13.05
CA TRP A 266 30.62 15.47 13.12
C TRP A 266 31.50 15.01 11.98
N SER A 267 32.30 15.92 11.43
CA SER A 267 33.34 15.59 10.47
C SER A 267 34.55 16.46 10.69
N ASP A 268 35.75 15.96 10.38
CA ASP A 268 37.01 16.68 10.54
C ASP A 268 37.04 18.02 9.76
N THR A 269 36.43 18.03 8.57
CA THR A 269 36.41 19.20 7.70
C THR A 269 35.33 20.21 8.09
N ASN A 270 34.10 19.74 8.34
CA ASN A 270 32.94 20.60 8.55
C ASN A 270 32.63 20.86 10.04
N GLY A 271 33.38 20.23 10.96
CA GLY A 271 33.10 20.29 12.41
C GLY A 271 31.78 19.63 12.75
N THR A 272 31.05 20.23 13.69
CA THR A 272 29.71 19.77 14.08
C THR A 272 28.71 20.16 13.00
N LEU A 273 27.88 19.21 12.61
CA LEU A 273 26.80 19.35 11.61
C LEU A 273 25.46 19.25 12.34
N PHE A 274 24.56 20.20 12.07
CA PHE A 274 23.18 20.14 12.49
C PHE A 274 22.28 20.27 11.27
N ASN A 275 21.22 19.47 11.22
CA ASN A 275 20.19 19.56 10.20
C ASN A 275 18.81 19.49 10.88
N ILE A 276 17.92 20.40 10.50
CA ILE A 276 16.54 20.43 10.95
C ILE A 276 15.67 20.51 9.71
N LYS A 277 14.76 19.54 9.56
CA LYS A 277 13.77 19.56 8.51
C LYS A 277 12.38 19.51 9.11
N VAL A 278 11.55 20.47 8.74
CA VAL A 278 10.12 20.51 9.07
C VAL A 278 9.35 20.38 7.77
N GLN A 279 8.49 19.40 7.69
CA GLN A 279 7.68 19.13 6.51
C GLN A 279 6.22 18.99 6.92
N GLN A 280 5.32 19.61 6.18
CA GLN A 280 3.88 19.44 6.31
C GLN A 280 3.34 19.07 4.92
N ASP A 281 2.97 17.81 4.74
CA ASP A 281 2.18 17.35 3.60
C ASP A 281 0.71 17.66 3.88
N ASN A 282 -0.04 18.16 2.94
CA ASN A 282 -1.43 18.60 3.16
C ASN A 282 -1.56 19.85 4.06
N PHE A 283 -0.79 20.89 3.71
CA PHE A 283 -0.82 22.16 4.43
C PHE A 283 -2.23 22.79 4.39
N LEU A 284 -2.81 23.04 5.57
CA LEU A 284 -4.16 23.57 5.76
C LEU A 284 -5.28 22.74 5.05
N GLY A 285 -5.07 21.45 4.85
CA GLY A 285 -6.06 20.58 4.22
C GLY A 285 -6.19 20.71 2.71
N THR A 286 -5.31 21.47 2.04
CA THR A 286 -5.36 21.77 0.61
C THR A 286 -4.66 20.72 -0.27
N GLY A 287 -3.95 19.78 0.35
CA GLY A 287 -3.08 18.84 -0.34
C GLY A 287 -1.73 19.42 -0.75
N ASN A 288 -1.46 20.69 -0.46
CA ASN A 288 -0.19 21.33 -0.75
C ASN A 288 0.87 20.91 0.26
N ASN A 289 2.13 20.92 -0.17
CA ASN A 289 3.26 20.53 0.65
C ASN A 289 4.13 21.75 0.94
N ILE A 290 4.54 21.90 2.20
CA ILE A 290 5.54 22.89 2.62
C ILE A 290 6.69 22.19 3.32
N VAL A 291 7.92 22.56 2.97
CA VAL A 291 9.14 22.00 3.57
C VAL A 291 10.09 23.14 3.91
N LEU A 292 10.53 23.19 5.16
CA LEU A 292 11.62 24.01 5.63
C LEU A 292 12.80 23.11 5.97
N ASP A 293 13.93 23.34 5.33
CA ASP A 293 15.17 22.58 5.57
C ASP A 293 16.28 23.54 5.96
N ALA A 294 16.83 23.38 7.16
CA ALA A 294 17.90 24.19 7.71
C ALA A 294 19.10 23.31 8.05
N ALA A 295 20.25 23.63 7.50
CA ALA A 295 21.50 22.93 7.77
C ALA A 295 22.56 23.93 8.24
N GLN A 296 23.29 23.56 9.30
CA GLN A 296 24.35 24.35 9.89
C GLN A 296 25.60 23.49 10.07
N SER A 297 26.72 23.99 9.59
CA SER A 297 28.05 23.46 9.89
C SER A 297 29.05 24.59 10.13
N LYS A 298 30.31 24.26 10.38
CA LYS A 298 31.39 25.24 10.48
C LYS A 298 31.62 25.98 9.15
N VAL A 299 31.39 25.30 8.02
CA VAL A 299 31.66 25.81 6.67
C VAL A 299 30.40 26.33 5.98
N THR A 300 29.26 25.70 6.23
CA THR A 300 28.04 25.97 5.47
C THR A 300 26.84 26.21 6.41
N GLN A 301 26.13 27.28 6.17
CA GLN A 301 24.80 27.55 6.70
C GLN A 301 23.83 27.56 5.52
N LYS A 302 22.75 26.79 5.58
CA LYS A 302 21.77 26.72 4.49
C LYS A 302 20.36 26.71 5.04
N LEU A 303 19.49 27.52 4.45
CA LEU A 303 18.06 27.53 4.69
C LEU A 303 17.34 27.41 3.36
N THR A 304 16.45 26.43 3.25
CA THR A 304 15.65 26.25 2.04
C THR A 304 14.19 26.09 2.40
N LEU A 305 13.33 26.84 1.71
CA LEU A 305 11.88 26.72 1.80
C LEU A 305 11.34 26.21 0.47
N TYR A 306 10.55 25.16 0.53
CA TYR A 306 9.80 24.63 -0.62
C TYR A 306 8.30 24.74 -0.37
N TYR A 307 7.57 25.15 -1.38
CA TYR A 307 6.12 25.10 -1.41
C TYR A 307 5.69 24.46 -2.72
N THR A 308 4.94 23.34 -2.61
CA THR A 308 4.49 22.57 -3.77
C THR A 308 2.97 22.48 -3.78
N ASP A 309 2.36 22.90 -4.88
CA ASP A 309 0.98 22.64 -5.22
C ASP A 309 0.94 21.49 -6.24
N PRO A 310 0.48 20.29 -5.84
CA PRO A 310 0.46 19.10 -6.70
C PRO A 310 -0.60 19.18 -7.81
N TYR A 311 -1.56 20.08 -7.68
CA TYR A 311 -2.63 20.32 -8.67
C TYR A 311 -2.77 21.80 -8.98
N TYR A 312 -1.68 22.43 -9.38
CA TYR A 312 -1.67 23.81 -9.87
C TYR A 312 -2.63 24.02 -11.07
N THR A 313 -2.79 22.96 -11.89
CA THR A 313 -3.83 22.88 -12.93
C THR A 313 -4.75 21.68 -12.68
N PRO A 314 -6.01 21.73 -13.14
CA PRO A 314 -6.94 20.60 -13.02
C PRO A 314 -6.43 19.28 -13.62
N ASP A 315 -5.56 19.35 -14.63
CA ASP A 315 -4.96 18.20 -15.31
C ASP A 315 -3.84 17.54 -14.49
N GLY A 316 -3.53 18.08 -13.30
CA GLY A 316 -2.56 17.50 -12.37
C GLY A 316 -1.11 17.93 -12.65
N ILE A 317 -0.90 19.07 -13.34
CA ILE A 317 0.43 19.69 -13.37
C ILE A 317 0.72 20.24 -11.99
N SER A 318 1.81 19.79 -11.39
CA SER A 318 2.29 20.34 -10.12
C SER A 318 3.21 21.53 -10.34
N LYS A 319 3.19 22.46 -9.38
CA LYS A 319 4.10 23.61 -9.32
C LYS A 319 4.81 23.63 -7.98
N SER A 320 6.13 23.57 -8.03
CA SER A 320 6.98 23.75 -6.84
C SER A 320 7.72 25.07 -6.93
N ASN A 321 7.68 25.85 -5.85
CA ASN A 321 8.49 27.06 -5.69
C ASN A 321 9.52 26.77 -4.60
N ASN A 322 10.73 27.23 -4.78
CA ASN A 322 11.78 27.15 -3.76
C ASN A 322 12.45 28.51 -3.55
N LEU A 323 12.82 28.75 -2.28
CA LEU A 323 13.70 29.84 -1.89
C LEU A 323 14.88 29.25 -1.15
N VAL A 324 16.07 29.72 -1.45
CA VAL A 324 17.32 29.25 -0.84
C VAL A 324 18.15 30.43 -0.37
N TYR A 325 18.65 30.34 0.85
CA TYR A 325 19.78 31.12 1.35
C TYR A 325 20.85 30.16 1.77
N ALA A 326 22.08 30.39 1.31
CA ALA A 326 23.25 29.61 1.70
C ALA A 326 24.45 30.51 1.89
N GLN A 327 25.15 30.36 3.02
CA GLN A 327 26.44 30.96 3.27
C GLN A 327 27.48 29.84 3.34
N THR A 328 28.54 29.98 2.56
CA THR A 328 29.68 29.08 2.59
C THR A 328 30.91 29.86 3.03
N ASP A 329 31.39 29.60 4.24
CA ASP A 329 32.58 30.21 4.83
C ASP A 329 33.74 29.21 4.80
N VAL A 330 34.59 29.34 3.78
CA VAL A 330 35.78 28.48 3.59
C VAL A 330 36.95 28.99 4.41
N SER A 331 36.87 30.21 5.01
CA SER A 331 37.94 30.79 5.84
C SER A 331 38.23 29.94 7.09
N SER A 332 37.28 29.16 7.48
CA SER A 332 37.41 28.20 8.60
C SER A 332 38.25 26.95 8.24
N LEU A 333 38.53 26.72 6.96
CA LEU A 333 39.41 25.69 6.47
C LEU A 333 40.81 26.30 6.24
N SER A 334 41.86 25.60 6.64
CA SER A 334 43.24 26.09 6.50
C SER A 334 43.72 26.24 5.05
N THR A 335 42.89 25.91 4.06
CA THR A 335 43.24 25.83 2.64
C THR A 335 42.76 27.02 1.79
N ALA A 336 41.81 27.80 2.25
CA ALA A 336 41.24 28.94 1.50
C ALA A 336 40.54 29.93 2.44
N THR A 337 40.50 31.20 2.08
CA THR A 337 39.81 32.25 2.89
C THR A 337 38.91 33.10 2.00
N TYR A 338 37.66 32.71 1.86
CA TYR A 338 36.60 33.53 1.29
C TYR A 338 35.25 33.12 1.85
N VAL A 339 34.27 34.00 1.77
CA VAL A 339 32.85 33.74 2.10
C VAL A 339 32.03 33.94 0.84
N ALA A 340 31.12 33.00 0.58
CA ALA A 340 30.14 33.10 -0.50
C ALA A 340 28.75 33.09 0.11
N ASP A 341 28.01 34.16 -0.06
CA ASP A 341 26.61 34.30 0.32
C ASP A 341 25.74 34.13 -0.92
N THR A 342 24.91 33.13 -0.95
CA THR A 342 24.01 32.83 -2.07
C THR A 342 22.56 32.98 -1.64
N PHE A 343 21.83 33.78 -2.37
CA PHE A 343 20.38 33.91 -2.25
C PHE A 343 19.75 33.57 -3.62
N GLY A 344 18.66 32.83 -3.61
CA GLY A 344 18.00 32.48 -4.84
C GLY A 344 16.67 31.81 -4.67
N GLY A 345 16.08 31.47 -5.78
CA GLY A 345 14.84 30.76 -5.83
C GLY A 345 14.48 30.34 -7.24
N GLY A 346 13.50 29.47 -7.32
CA GLY A 346 13.11 28.93 -8.61
C GLY A 346 11.69 28.36 -8.62
N VAL A 347 11.34 27.92 -9.79
CA VAL A 347 10.05 27.30 -10.07
C VAL A 347 10.28 26.03 -10.85
N PHE A 348 9.58 24.98 -10.45
CA PHE A 348 9.64 23.67 -11.10
C PHE A 348 8.23 23.18 -11.37
N TYR A 349 7.94 22.80 -12.59
CA TYR A 349 6.67 22.21 -13.01
C TYR A 349 6.86 20.74 -13.31
N THR A 350 5.93 19.89 -12.83
CA THR A 350 5.90 18.47 -13.16
C THR A 350 4.57 18.12 -13.81
N THR A 351 4.62 17.52 -15.00
CA THR A 351 3.47 17.12 -15.78
C THR A 351 3.36 15.58 -15.76
N PRO A 352 2.22 15.00 -15.38
CA PRO A 352 1.99 13.57 -15.56
C PRO A 352 1.82 13.25 -17.04
N ILE A 353 2.61 12.31 -17.57
CA ILE A 353 2.51 11.79 -18.93
C ILE A 353 1.57 10.58 -18.94
N SER A 354 1.65 9.77 -17.92
CA SER A 354 0.82 8.57 -17.70
C SER A 354 0.52 8.41 -16.21
N GLU A 355 -0.16 7.32 -15.84
CA GLU A 355 -0.40 7.00 -14.43
C GLU A 355 0.90 6.62 -13.68
N THR A 356 1.97 6.30 -14.40
CA THR A 356 3.27 5.88 -13.85
C THR A 356 4.41 6.81 -14.19
N ASP A 357 4.23 7.67 -15.19
CA ASP A 357 5.30 8.48 -15.75
C ASP A 357 5.02 9.95 -15.60
N SER A 358 6.02 10.71 -15.20
CA SER A 358 5.96 12.17 -15.13
C SER A 358 7.26 12.79 -15.63
N PHE A 359 7.11 13.99 -16.20
CA PHE A 359 8.22 14.81 -16.67
C PHE A 359 8.16 16.18 -16.01
N GLY A 360 9.30 16.66 -15.54
CA GLY A 360 9.43 17.95 -14.88
C GLY A 360 10.45 18.84 -15.55
N LEU A 361 10.13 20.14 -15.59
CA LEU A 361 11.03 21.20 -16.03
C LEU A 361 10.97 22.36 -15.04
N GLY A 362 12.12 22.98 -14.81
CA GLY A 362 12.19 24.13 -13.95
C GLY A 362 13.47 24.93 -14.14
N TYR A 363 13.55 26.04 -13.44
CA TYR A 363 14.74 26.86 -13.39
C TYR A 363 14.90 27.48 -12.00
N ASP A 364 16.14 27.65 -11.60
CA ASP A 364 16.54 28.45 -10.43
C ASP A 364 17.36 29.66 -10.88
N ILE A 365 17.18 30.75 -10.15
CA ILE A 365 17.97 31.95 -10.30
C ILE A 365 18.73 32.13 -8.99
N LEU A 366 20.05 32.26 -9.07
CA LEU A 366 20.94 32.36 -7.94
C LEU A 366 21.73 33.66 -8.04
N TYR A 367 21.76 34.41 -6.95
CA TYR A 367 22.62 35.58 -6.76
C TYR A 367 23.66 35.23 -5.70
N THR A 368 24.93 35.27 -6.04
CA THR A 368 26.03 34.96 -5.12
C THR A 368 26.93 36.17 -4.94
N SER A 369 27.20 36.53 -3.68
CA SER A 369 28.14 37.57 -3.29
C SER A 369 29.39 36.94 -2.68
N TYR A 370 30.57 37.33 -3.16
CA TYR A 370 31.85 36.83 -2.67
C TYR A 370 32.56 37.91 -1.82
N THR A 371 32.94 37.55 -0.60
CA THR A 371 33.79 38.31 0.26
C THR A 371 35.21 37.69 0.25
N THR A 372 36.19 38.38 -0.28
CA THR A 372 37.57 37.92 -0.40
C THR A 372 38.49 38.60 0.58
N THR A 373 39.58 37.95 0.92
CA THR A 373 40.69 38.49 1.75
C THR A 373 42.03 38.35 1.00
N VAL A 374 43.08 38.92 1.57
CA VAL A 374 44.44 38.80 0.99
C VAL A 374 44.90 37.32 0.83
N ALA A 375 44.37 36.43 1.65
CA ALA A 375 44.66 34.99 1.61
C ALA A 375 43.66 34.18 0.78
N SER A 376 42.79 34.84 0.01
CA SER A 376 41.85 34.15 -0.88
C SER A 376 42.56 33.49 -2.08
N PRO A 377 42.07 32.35 -2.57
CA PRO A 377 42.64 31.71 -3.75
C PRO A 377 42.66 32.63 -4.96
N ILE A 378 43.77 32.62 -5.74
CA ILE A 378 43.93 33.46 -6.94
C ILE A 378 42.78 33.34 -7.92
N ILE A 379 42.20 32.15 -8.07
CA ILE A 379 41.06 31.94 -8.97
C ILE A 379 39.82 32.74 -8.53
N VAL A 380 39.58 32.87 -7.22
CA VAL A 380 38.43 33.62 -6.66
C VAL A 380 38.72 35.12 -6.74
N THR A 381 39.90 35.56 -6.35
CA THR A 381 40.29 36.98 -6.45
C THR A 381 40.29 37.46 -7.89
N HIS A 382 40.84 36.67 -8.82
CA HIS A 382 40.83 36.99 -10.28
C HIS A 382 39.36 37.06 -10.81
N HIS A 383 38.48 36.19 -10.33
CA HIS A 383 37.06 36.27 -10.71
C HIS A 383 36.47 37.58 -10.21
N VAL A 384 36.68 37.91 -8.95
CA VAL A 384 36.15 39.13 -8.31
C VAL A 384 36.74 40.38 -9.00
N ASP A 385 38.03 40.41 -9.30
CA ASP A 385 38.69 41.55 -9.95
C ASP A 385 38.19 41.77 -11.40
N LYS A 386 37.87 40.66 -12.09
CA LYS A 386 37.45 40.71 -13.50
C LYS A 386 35.94 40.97 -13.66
N TRP A 387 35.10 40.35 -12.80
CA TRP A 387 33.67 40.29 -12.98
C TRP A 387 32.88 40.95 -11.84
N GLY A 388 33.58 41.42 -10.77
CA GLY A 388 32.99 41.97 -9.56
C GLY A 388 32.75 40.91 -8.48
N SER A 389 32.44 41.38 -7.27
CA SER A 389 32.21 40.52 -6.10
C SER A 389 30.82 39.82 -6.12
N THR A 390 30.06 40.03 -7.16
CA THR A 390 28.72 39.42 -7.27
C THR A 390 28.59 38.65 -8.58
N SER A 391 27.90 37.50 -8.55
CA SER A 391 27.56 36.75 -9.74
C SER A 391 26.08 36.41 -9.76
N PHE A 392 25.56 36.31 -10.97
CA PHE A 392 24.18 35.91 -11.24
C PHE A 392 24.22 34.62 -12.06
N GLY A 393 23.60 33.57 -11.52
CA GLY A 393 23.51 32.26 -12.14
C GLY A 393 22.08 31.88 -12.44
N ALA A 394 21.89 31.17 -13.54
CA ALA A 394 20.63 30.50 -13.86
C ALA A 394 20.89 29.00 -14.08
N GLU A 395 20.14 28.15 -13.41
CA GLU A 395 20.20 26.71 -13.51
C GLU A 395 18.90 26.19 -14.13
N LEU A 396 18.99 25.43 -15.21
CA LEU A 396 17.84 24.74 -15.83
C LEU A 396 17.81 23.31 -15.29
N LYS A 397 16.63 22.84 -14.93
CA LYS A 397 16.42 21.51 -14.36
C LYS A 397 15.43 20.71 -15.17
N ALA A 398 15.73 19.45 -15.45
CA ALA A 398 14.83 18.51 -16.08
C ALA A 398 14.81 17.22 -15.29
N THR A 399 13.62 16.63 -15.11
CA THR A 399 13.45 15.37 -14.38
C THR A 399 12.46 14.47 -15.12
N TYR A 400 12.79 13.19 -15.23
CA TYR A 400 11.84 12.17 -15.66
C TYR A 400 11.70 11.13 -14.54
N ILE A 401 10.47 10.79 -14.16
CA ILE A 401 10.15 9.85 -13.10
C ILE A 401 9.24 8.76 -13.66
N HIS A 402 9.63 7.50 -13.42
CA HIS A 402 8.80 6.31 -13.63
C HIS A 402 8.54 5.63 -12.28
N ASP A 403 7.28 5.69 -11.79
CA ASP A 403 6.86 5.18 -10.48
C ASP A 403 5.70 4.20 -10.60
N THR A 404 5.98 2.92 -10.43
CA THR A 404 4.98 1.83 -10.43
C THR A 404 4.66 1.29 -9.05
N ARG A 405 5.19 1.92 -7.97
CA ARG A 405 4.98 1.46 -6.60
C ARG A 405 3.50 1.52 -6.20
N ASP A 406 3.07 0.54 -5.41
CA ASP A 406 1.73 0.50 -4.80
C ASP A 406 1.55 1.57 -3.71
N ARG A 407 2.64 1.95 -3.00
CA ARG A 407 2.67 2.94 -1.92
C ARG A 407 3.94 3.78 -1.98
N THR A 408 3.85 5.02 -1.51
CA THR A 408 5.01 5.92 -1.42
C THR A 408 5.98 5.48 -0.31
N VAL A 409 5.43 5.01 0.82
CA VAL A 409 6.20 4.56 2.00
C VAL A 409 5.93 3.08 2.21
N PHE A 410 6.99 2.30 2.44
CA PHE A 410 6.93 0.83 2.60
C PHE A 410 6.21 0.13 1.43
N ALA A 411 6.65 0.44 0.20
CA ALA A 411 6.17 -0.22 -1.02
C ALA A 411 6.39 -1.73 -0.93
N ARG A 412 5.35 -2.50 -1.30
CA ARG A 412 5.41 -3.97 -1.34
C ARG A 412 5.70 -4.48 -2.76
N THR A 413 5.33 -3.69 -3.76
CA THR A 413 5.49 -4.02 -5.17
C THR A 413 5.81 -2.78 -5.98
N GLY A 414 6.43 -2.96 -7.16
CA GLY A 414 6.76 -1.88 -8.09
C GLY A 414 8.17 -1.31 -7.91
N VAL A 415 8.54 -0.40 -8.80
CA VAL A 415 9.85 0.26 -8.86
C VAL A 415 9.69 1.77 -8.98
N LEU A 416 10.69 2.52 -8.54
CA LEU A 416 10.84 3.95 -8.76
C LEU A 416 12.17 4.21 -9.45
N ASN A 417 12.12 4.78 -10.64
CA ASN A 417 13.29 5.29 -11.37
C ASN A 417 13.17 6.81 -11.54
N SER A 418 14.22 7.54 -11.24
CA SER A 418 14.28 9.00 -11.41
C SER A 418 15.56 9.38 -12.12
N TYR A 419 15.42 10.14 -13.20
CA TYR A 419 16.51 10.67 -14.00
C TYR A 419 16.47 12.19 -13.92
N ASN A 420 17.56 12.81 -13.47
CA ASN A 420 17.66 14.25 -13.28
C ASN A 420 18.83 14.79 -14.13
N ALA A 421 18.61 15.94 -14.76
CA ALA A 421 19.61 16.72 -15.49
C ALA A 421 19.53 18.18 -15.01
N ASN A 422 20.70 18.77 -14.75
CA ASN A 422 20.88 20.16 -14.35
C ASN A 422 21.86 20.84 -15.27
#